data_6f2810bfcd3b57cc99eab96516430361
#
_entry.id   6f2810bfcd3b57cc99eab96516430361
#
_cell.length_a   1.000
_cell.length_b   1.000
_cell.length_c   1.000
_cell.angle_alpha   90.00
_cell.angle_beta   90.00
_cell.angle_gamma   90.00
#
_symmetry.space_group_name_H-M   'P 1'
#
loop_
_entity.id
_entity.type
_entity.pdbx_description
1 polymer ?
#
loop_
_entity_poly.entity_id
_entity_poly.type
_entity_poly.pdbx_seq_one_letter_code
_entity_poly.pdbx_strand_id
1 'polypeptide(L)'
;MKKILFLLVAFSAAAFANEGGADKIALLSDNGAMVAAFSMIAAGIAIGTAALGGAIGMGSTAAATIAGTARNPGLGAKLMTTMFIALAMIEAQVIYALVIALIALYANPFVG
;
A
#
# COMPACT_ATOMS: atom_id res chain seq x y z
N MET A 1 -7.93 -10.16 16.24
CA MET A 1 -7.63 -8.90 15.53
C MET A 1 -6.79 -7.93 16.37
N LYS A 2 -7.18 -7.58 17.62
CA LYS A 2 -6.40 -6.65 18.49
C LYS A 2 -4.96 -7.11 18.75
N LYS A 3 -4.72 -8.43 18.92
CA LYS A 3 -3.37 -8.99 19.16
C LYS A 3 -2.44 -8.89 17.92
N ILE A 4 -3.00 -9.02 16.71
CA ILE A 4 -2.22 -8.90 15.45
C ILE A 4 -1.86 -7.44 15.21
N LEU A 5 -2.79 -6.52 15.46
CA LEU A 5 -2.53 -5.08 15.36
C LEU A 5 -1.46 -4.65 16.39
N PHE A 6 -1.52 -5.16 17.62
CA PHE A 6 -0.52 -4.90 18.66
C PHE A 6 0.86 -5.45 18.27
N LEU A 7 0.93 -6.66 17.69
CA LEU A 7 2.18 -7.25 17.19
C LEU A 7 2.77 -6.46 16.01
N LEU A 8 1.94 -5.97 15.08
CA LEU A 8 2.39 -5.13 13.97
C LEU A 8 2.94 -3.78 14.47
N VAL A 9 2.26 -3.15 15.42
CA VAL A 9 2.72 -1.90 16.03
C VAL A 9 3.97 -2.13 16.88
N ALA A 10 4.05 -3.23 17.63
CA ALA A 10 5.24 -3.58 18.40
C ALA A 10 6.44 -3.92 17.50
N PHE A 11 6.22 -4.60 16.39
CA PHE A 11 7.27 -4.91 15.41
C PHE A 11 7.78 -3.64 14.72
N SER A 12 6.91 -2.72 14.33
CA SER A 12 7.31 -1.44 13.76
C SER A 12 8.05 -0.57 14.78
N ALA A 13 7.61 -0.56 16.04
CA ALA A 13 8.29 0.16 17.11
C ALA A 13 9.66 -0.46 17.46
N ALA A 14 9.79 -1.80 17.46
CA ALA A 14 11.06 -2.49 17.68
C ALA A 14 12.06 -2.28 16.54
N ALA A 15 11.60 -2.25 15.28
CA ALA A 15 12.43 -1.91 14.14
C ALA A 15 12.96 -0.46 14.21
N PHE A 16 12.18 0.45 14.80
CA PHE A 16 12.60 1.83 15.05
C PHE A 16 13.56 1.98 16.24
N ALA A 17 13.47 1.10 17.23
CA ALA A 17 14.24 1.18 18.48
C ALA A 17 15.66 0.60 18.40
N ASN A 18 15.95 -0.23 17.37
CA ASN A 18 17.15 -1.07 17.38
C ASN A 18 18.45 -0.41 16.89
N GLU A 19 18.43 0.83 16.42
CA GLU A 19 19.69 1.55 16.08
C GLU A 19 19.60 3.03 16.45
N GLY A 20 20.21 3.40 17.57
CA GLY A 20 20.47 4.80 17.92
C GLY A 20 19.22 5.63 18.25
N GLY A 21 18.37 5.14 19.15
CA GLY A 21 17.13 5.84 19.51
C GLY A 21 17.32 7.28 20.01
N ALA A 22 18.44 7.58 20.67
CA ALA A 22 18.75 8.95 21.14
C ALA A 22 19.13 9.88 19.99
N ASP A 23 19.91 9.39 19.03
CA ASP A 23 20.29 10.16 17.84
C ASP A 23 19.09 10.42 16.92
N LYS A 24 18.18 9.44 16.82
CA LYS A 24 16.94 9.61 16.05
C LYS A 24 15.97 10.61 16.69
N ILE A 25 15.91 10.67 18.02
CA ILE A 25 15.12 11.69 18.73
C ILE A 25 15.73 13.09 18.55
N ALA A 26 17.06 13.20 18.54
CA ALA A 26 17.74 14.46 18.22
C ALA A 26 17.47 14.90 16.78
N LEU A 27 17.39 13.95 15.82
CA LEU A 27 17.00 14.22 14.44
C LEU A 27 15.56 14.71 14.30
N LEU A 28 14.66 14.33 15.20
CA LEU A 28 13.26 14.81 15.20
C LEU A 28 13.14 16.26 15.67
N SER A 29 14.19 16.86 16.25
CA SER A 29 14.25 18.27 16.58
C SER A 29 14.60 19.17 15.39
N ASP A 30 15.11 18.61 14.31
CA ASP A 30 15.34 19.29 13.05
C ASP A 30 14.12 19.18 12.13
N ASN A 31 13.68 20.28 11.53
CA ASN A 31 12.51 20.33 10.65
C ASN A 31 12.62 19.35 9.48
N GLY A 32 13.81 19.17 8.90
CA GLY A 32 14.05 18.21 7.81
C GLY A 32 13.82 16.75 8.23
N ALA A 33 14.30 16.38 9.40
CA ALA A 33 14.11 15.03 9.92
C ALA A 33 12.66 14.74 10.31
N MET A 34 11.94 15.75 10.82
CA MET A 34 10.51 15.61 11.08
C MET A 34 9.72 15.39 9.80
N VAL A 35 10.00 16.16 8.75
CA VAL A 35 9.35 15.98 7.45
C VAL A 35 9.67 14.58 6.88
N ALA A 36 10.90 14.11 6.97
CA ALA A 36 11.29 12.77 6.54
C ALA A 36 10.54 11.67 7.32
N ALA A 37 10.40 11.79 8.64
CA ALA A 37 9.66 10.84 9.46
C ALA A 37 8.17 10.77 9.09
N PHE A 38 7.53 11.92 8.89
CA PHE A 38 6.13 11.98 8.45
C PHE A 38 5.97 11.47 7.02
N SER A 39 6.94 11.70 6.14
CA SER A 39 6.94 11.15 4.77
C SER A 39 7.00 9.63 4.77
N MET A 40 7.79 9.01 5.64
CA MET A 40 7.84 7.55 5.79
C MET A 40 6.50 6.96 6.24
N ILE A 41 5.86 7.58 7.23
CA ILE A 41 4.54 7.17 7.71
C ILE A 41 3.50 7.34 6.61
N ALA A 42 3.47 8.50 5.95
CA ALA A 42 2.55 8.79 4.88
C ALA A 42 2.71 7.82 3.69
N ALA A 43 3.95 7.53 3.29
CA ALA A 43 4.26 6.57 2.22
C ALA A 43 3.79 5.15 2.60
N GLY A 44 4.04 4.71 3.83
CA GLY A 44 3.59 3.40 4.31
C GLY A 44 2.06 3.27 4.34
N ILE A 45 1.36 4.30 4.81
CA ILE A 45 -0.10 4.33 4.81
C ILE A 45 -0.65 4.36 3.38
N ALA A 46 -0.08 5.21 2.52
CA ALA A 46 -0.54 5.36 1.14
C ALA A 46 -0.45 4.04 0.37
N ILE A 47 0.71 3.37 0.38
CA ILE A 47 0.88 2.10 -0.33
C ILE A 47 0.10 0.97 0.33
N GLY A 48 0.03 0.94 1.67
CA GLY A 48 -0.71 -0.07 2.42
C GLY A 48 -2.21 -0.01 2.14
N THR A 49 -2.82 1.18 2.13
CA THR A 49 -4.24 1.34 1.82
C THR A 49 -4.55 1.09 0.35
N ALA A 50 -3.67 1.51 -0.56
CA ALA A 50 -3.81 1.23 -1.99
C ALA A 50 -3.75 -0.28 -2.29
N ALA A 51 -2.77 -0.99 -1.69
CA ALA A 51 -2.63 -2.43 -1.84
C ALA A 51 -3.82 -3.19 -1.25
N LEU A 52 -4.33 -2.77 -0.09
CA LEU A 52 -5.52 -3.35 0.53
C LEU A 52 -6.76 -3.18 -0.36
N GLY A 53 -7.00 -1.96 -0.84
CA GLY A 53 -8.11 -1.68 -1.77
C GLY A 53 -7.98 -2.46 -3.07
N GLY A 54 -6.78 -2.52 -3.62
CA GLY A 54 -6.47 -3.31 -4.82
C GLY A 54 -6.76 -4.80 -4.63
N ALA A 55 -6.31 -5.40 -3.53
CA ALA A 55 -6.54 -6.81 -3.23
C ALA A 55 -8.04 -7.15 -3.10
N ILE A 56 -8.80 -6.29 -2.43
CA ILE A 56 -10.27 -6.45 -2.30
C ILE A 56 -10.93 -6.35 -3.68
N GLY A 57 -10.54 -5.35 -4.48
CA GLY A 57 -11.05 -5.15 -5.83
C GLY A 57 -10.75 -6.34 -6.76
N MET A 58 -9.53 -6.87 -6.73
CA MET A 58 -9.13 -8.04 -7.49
C MET A 58 -9.94 -9.28 -7.07
N GLY A 59 -10.08 -9.51 -5.77
CA GLY A 59 -10.84 -10.64 -5.24
C GLY A 59 -12.31 -10.61 -5.66
N SER A 60 -12.96 -9.46 -5.57
CA SER A 60 -14.36 -9.29 -5.97
C SER A 60 -14.57 -9.45 -7.48
N THR A 61 -13.66 -8.92 -8.29
CA THR A 61 -13.67 -9.04 -9.75
C THR A 61 -13.52 -10.50 -10.18
N ALA A 62 -12.57 -11.23 -9.58
CA ALA A 62 -12.35 -12.64 -9.85
C ALA A 62 -13.57 -13.49 -9.45
N ALA A 63 -14.11 -13.27 -8.26
CA ALA A 63 -15.29 -13.98 -7.76
C ALA A 63 -16.52 -13.77 -8.67
N ALA A 64 -16.77 -12.52 -9.08
CA ALA A 64 -17.87 -12.19 -9.99
C ALA A 64 -17.70 -12.87 -11.37
N THR A 65 -16.46 -12.91 -11.89
CA THR A 65 -16.15 -13.57 -13.16
C THR A 65 -16.39 -15.06 -13.11
N ILE A 66 -15.94 -15.72 -12.04
CA ILE A 66 -16.15 -17.16 -11.82
C ILE A 66 -17.65 -17.46 -11.72
N ALA A 67 -18.39 -16.69 -10.92
CA ALA A 67 -19.83 -16.86 -10.77
C ALA A 67 -20.59 -16.61 -12.08
N GLY A 68 -20.20 -15.62 -12.85
CA GLY A 68 -20.77 -15.33 -14.17
C GLY A 68 -20.53 -16.43 -15.18
N THR A 69 -19.31 -16.97 -15.21
CA THR A 69 -18.95 -18.09 -16.10
C THR A 69 -19.68 -19.38 -15.74
N ALA A 70 -19.85 -19.65 -14.43
CA ALA A 70 -20.62 -20.80 -13.96
C ALA A 70 -22.10 -20.75 -14.37
N ARG A 71 -22.68 -19.53 -14.40
CA ARG A 71 -24.07 -19.33 -14.83
C ARG A 71 -24.26 -19.36 -16.34
N ASN A 72 -23.27 -18.90 -17.09
CA ASN A 72 -23.32 -18.86 -18.55
C ASN A 72 -21.94 -19.19 -19.15
N PRO A 73 -21.63 -20.47 -19.34
CA PRO A 73 -20.34 -20.93 -19.87
C PRO A 73 -19.99 -20.35 -21.25
N GLY A 74 -21.00 -20.02 -22.06
CA GLY A 74 -20.80 -19.45 -23.40
C GLY A 74 -20.20 -18.02 -23.37
N LEU A 75 -20.30 -17.32 -22.25
CA LEU A 75 -19.70 -15.99 -22.07
C LEU A 75 -18.34 -16.03 -21.36
N GLY A 76 -17.84 -17.21 -21.00
CA GLY A 76 -16.63 -17.36 -20.19
C GLY A 76 -15.42 -16.61 -20.75
N ALA A 77 -15.14 -16.75 -22.03
CA ALA A 77 -14.01 -16.07 -22.69
C ALA A 77 -14.13 -14.53 -22.62
N LYS A 78 -15.32 -13.99 -22.83
CA LYS A 78 -15.57 -12.55 -22.76
C LYS A 78 -15.43 -12.02 -21.33
N LEU A 79 -15.96 -12.75 -20.35
CA LEU A 79 -15.86 -12.40 -18.93
C LEU A 79 -14.41 -12.44 -18.46
N MET A 80 -13.62 -13.44 -18.87
CA MET A 80 -12.18 -13.53 -18.58
C MET A 80 -11.42 -12.33 -19.12
N THR A 81 -11.66 -11.94 -20.37
CA THR A 81 -11.00 -10.78 -20.98
C THR A 81 -11.34 -9.50 -20.19
N THR A 82 -12.61 -9.30 -19.86
CA THR A 82 -13.03 -8.13 -19.07
C THR A 82 -12.40 -8.15 -17.67
N MET A 83 -12.29 -9.31 -17.05
CA MET A 83 -11.62 -9.49 -15.77
C MET A 83 -10.16 -9.06 -15.85
N PHE A 84 -9.39 -9.52 -16.83
CA PHE A 84 -7.97 -9.15 -16.98
C PHE A 84 -7.79 -7.65 -17.18
N ILE A 85 -8.65 -7.00 -17.95
CA ILE A 85 -8.61 -5.55 -18.11
C ILE A 85 -8.88 -4.85 -16.78
N ALA A 86 -9.89 -5.30 -16.02
CA ALA A 86 -10.21 -4.74 -14.71
C ALA A 86 -9.07 -4.94 -13.71
N LEU A 87 -8.43 -6.12 -13.68
CA LEU A 87 -7.27 -6.39 -12.84
C LEU A 87 -6.09 -5.47 -13.17
N ALA A 88 -5.79 -5.29 -14.46
CA ALA A 88 -4.72 -4.39 -14.90
C ALA A 88 -4.96 -2.94 -14.49
N MET A 89 -6.21 -2.47 -14.53
CA MET A 89 -6.57 -1.12 -14.07
C MET A 89 -6.42 -0.98 -12.54
N ILE A 90 -6.76 -2.02 -11.78
CA ILE A 90 -6.58 -2.04 -10.32
C ILE A 90 -5.09 -2.03 -9.97
N GLU A 91 -4.26 -2.81 -10.67
CA GLU A 91 -2.80 -2.79 -10.48
C GLU A 91 -2.20 -1.42 -10.77
N ALA A 92 -2.64 -0.76 -11.85
CA ALA A 92 -2.18 0.58 -12.19
C ALA A 92 -2.41 1.60 -11.07
N GLN A 93 -3.54 1.54 -10.37
CA GLN A 93 -3.83 2.43 -9.24
C GLN A 93 -2.86 2.21 -8.07
N VAL A 94 -2.49 0.96 -7.78
CA VAL A 94 -1.51 0.63 -6.73
C VAL A 94 -0.12 1.11 -7.13
N ILE A 95 0.25 1.01 -8.41
CA ILE A 95 1.51 1.52 -8.93
C ILE A 95 1.58 3.05 -8.80
N TYR A 96 0.50 3.78 -9.08
CA TYR A 96 0.46 5.23 -8.86
C TYR A 96 0.71 5.60 -7.40
N ALA A 97 0.10 4.87 -6.46
CA ALA A 97 0.34 5.08 -5.03
C ALA A 97 1.80 4.79 -4.65
N LEU A 98 2.41 3.75 -5.24
CA LEU A 98 3.83 3.43 -5.06
C LEU A 98 4.72 4.56 -5.58
N VAL A 99 4.45 5.11 -6.76
CA VAL A 99 5.23 6.23 -7.32
C VAL A 99 5.17 7.45 -6.40
N ILE A 100 3.99 7.81 -5.91
CA ILE A 100 3.82 8.92 -4.96
C ILE A 100 4.58 8.65 -3.66
N ALA A 101 4.52 7.41 -3.15
CA ALA A 101 5.27 7.01 -1.96
C ALA A 101 6.78 7.12 -2.15
N LEU A 102 7.30 6.71 -3.31
CA LEU A 102 8.72 6.84 -3.64
C LEU A 102 9.15 8.31 -3.79
N ILE A 103 8.33 9.16 -4.39
CA ILE A 103 8.60 10.60 -4.46
C ILE A 103 8.65 11.19 -3.06
N ALA A 104 7.72 10.83 -2.18
CA ALA A 104 7.70 11.30 -0.80
C ALA A 104 8.93 10.87 0.00
N LEU A 105 9.51 9.68 -0.31
CA LEU A 105 10.67 9.14 0.41
C LEU A 105 12.00 9.66 -0.13
N TYR A 106 12.16 9.75 -1.44
CA TYR A 106 13.45 9.97 -2.08
C TYR A 106 13.60 11.31 -2.81
N ALA A 107 12.49 11.90 -3.24
CA ALA A 107 12.47 13.14 -4.00
C ALA A 107 11.50 14.15 -3.37
N ASN A 108 11.44 14.18 -2.03
CA ASN A 108 10.53 15.05 -1.31
C ASN A 108 10.90 16.53 -1.56
N PRO A 109 10.05 17.31 -2.23
CA PRO A 109 10.35 18.70 -2.57
C PRO A 109 10.40 19.64 -1.33
N PHE A 110 10.00 19.14 -0.14
CA PHE A 110 9.98 19.91 1.10
C PHE A 110 11.21 19.67 1.98
N VAL A 111 12.15 18.81 1.56
CA VAL A 111 13.40 18.44 2.27
C VAL A 111 14.60 18.77 1.39
N GLY A 112 14.53 19.84 0.62
CA GLY A 112 15.63 20.32 -0.20
C GLY A 112 16.57 21.27 0.57
#